data_6399ebe371edad668c687733541eb088
#
_entry.id   6399ebe371edad668c687733541eb088
#
_cell.length_a   1.000
_cell.length_b   1.000
_cell.length_c   1.000
_cell.angle_alpha   90.00
_cell.angle_beta   90.00
_cell.angle_gamma   90.00
#
_symmetry.space_group_name_H-M   'P 1'
#
loop_
_entity.id
_entity.type
_entity.pdbx_description
1 polymer ?
#
loop_
_entity_poly.entity_id
_entity_poly.type
_entity_poly.pdbx_seq_one_letter_code
_entity_poly.pdbx_strand_id
1 'polypeptide(L)'
;MKELAAINQTNDILREGKPVDETLQQLAKLFPGAWQYPEFTVCRIAFSDKEYRSPGFSESRWMQRQSFESIDGRSGYIDIFYTREFVHLDEGPFLKEERHLISNLASAITGYLNSLAARELLKKKRSAEKNRTSESQREVQISGKQLLQRFLNKNNYDRDV
;
A
#
# COMPACT_ATOMS: atom_id res chain seq x y z
N MET A 1 18.89 15.45 -13.31
CA MET A 1 17.69 16.32 -13.41
C MET A 1 16.41 15.56 -13.63
N LYS A 2 16.35 14.63 -14.61
CA LYS A 2 15.18 13.76 -14.84
C LYS A 2 14.86 12.87 -13.63
N GLU A 3 15.85 12.38 -12.95
CA GLU A 3 15.72 11.49 -11.79
C GLU A 3 15.05 12.20 -10.62
N LEU A 4 15.49 13.42 -10.30
CA LEU A 4 14.89 14.20 -9.22
C LEU A 4 13.44 14.57 -9.53
N ALA A 5 13.16 14.93 -10.79
CA ALA A 5 11.79 15.20 -11.24
C ALA A 5 10.90 13.97 -11.10
N ALA A 6 11.39 12.80 -11.47
CA ALA A 6 10.66 11.54 -11.33
C ALA A 6 10.36 11.20 -9.86
N ILE A 7 11.33 11.38 -8.97
CA ILE A 7 11.15 11.15 -7.53
C ILE A 7 10.11 12.12 -6.97
N ASN A 8 10.17 13.39 -7.32
CA ASN A 8 9.22 14.39 -6.86
C ASN A 8 7.81 14.11 -7.36
N GLN A 9 7.65 13.79 -8.65
CA GLN A 9 6.37 13.42 -9.24
C GLN A 9 5.81 12.14 -8.61
N THR A 10 6.67 11.16 -8.33
CA THR A 10 6.28 9.93 -7.63
C THR A 10 5.72 10.26 -6.26
N ASN A 11 6.41 11.07 -5.48
CA ASN A 11 5.95 11.47 -4.16
C ASN A 11 4.62 12.22 -4.22
N ASP A 12 4.42 13.08 -5.21
CA ASP A 12 3.15 13.79 -5.40
C ASP A 12 2.00 12.82 -5.68
N ILE A 13 2.21 11.84 -6.57
CA ILE A 13 1.23 10.81 -6.89
C ILE A 13 0.88 9.97 -5.65
N LEU A 14 1.89 9.58 -4.87
CA LEU A 14 1.69 8.79 -3.66
C LEU A 14 0.89 9.54 -2.58
N ARG A 15 0.90 10.86 -2.58
CA ARG A 15 0.15 11.70 -1.64
C ARG A 15 -1.30 11.98 -2.06
N GLU A 16 -1.67 11.68 -3.29
CA GLU A 16 -3.02 11.99 -3.81
C GLU A 16 -4.15 11.23 -3.12
N GLY A 17 -3.84 10.15 -2.40
CA GLY A 17 -4.83 9.37 -1.68
C GLY A 17 -5.77 8.55 -2.56
N LYS A 18 -5.39 8.30 -3.80
CA LYS A 18 -6.15 7.46 -4.73
C LYS A 18 -6.02 5.98 -4.36
N PRO A 19 -6.91 5.12 -4.84
CA PRO A 19 -6.77 3.68 -4.66
C PRO A 19 -5.41 3.16 -5.13
N VAL A 20 -4.90 2.09 -4.48
CA VAL A 20 -3.58 1.52 -4.78
C VAL A 20 -3.46 1.17 -6.26
N ASP A 21 -4.49 0.57 -6.85
CA ASP A 21 -4.47 0.18 -8.27
C ASP A 21 -4.24 1.38 -9.20
N GLU A 22 -4.94 2.48 -8.96
CA GLU A 22 -4.75 3.71 -9.73
C GLU A 22 -3.37 4.32 -9.51
N THR A 23 -2.92 4.34 -8.28
CA THR A 23 -1.61 4.90 -7.89
C THR A 23 -0.48 4.15 -8.58
N LEU A 24 -0.45 2.82 -8.48
CA LEU A 24 0.60 2.02 -9.10
C LEU A 24 0.52 2.05 -10.63
N GLN A 25 -0.67 2.13 -11.20
CA GLN A 25 -0.84 2.29 -12.64
C GLN A 25 -0.31 3.64 -13.14
N GLN A 26 -0.53 4.72 -12.40
CA GLN A 26 0.03 6.03 -12.71
C GLN A 26 1.56 6.03 -12.65
N LEU A 27 2.14 5.36 -11.64
CA LEU A 27 3.59 5.24 -11.51
C LEU A 27 4.19 4.43 -12.65
N ALA A 28 3.57 3.31 -13.02
CA ALA A 28 4.03 2.49 -14.17
C ALA A 28 4.07 3.31 -15.46
N LYS A 29 3.11 4.20 -15.64
CA LYS A 29 3.05 5.10 -16.78
C LYS A 29 4.10 6.22 -16.72
N LEU A 30 4.41 6.70 -15.52
CA LEU A 30 5.37 7.79 -15.29
C LEU A 30 6.83 7.34 -15.46
N PHE A 31 7.19 6.17 -14.94
CA PHE A 31 8.58 5.77 -14.79
C PHE A 31 9.41 5.73 -16.08
N PRO A 32 8.88 5.27 -17.23
CA PRO A 32 9.68 5.23 -18.46
C PRO A 32 10.31 6.58 -18.84
N GLY A 33 9.63 7.69 -18.54
CA GLY A 33 10.12 9.04 -18.85
C GLY A 33 11.39 9.44 -18.11
N ALA A 34 11.75 8.75 -17.05
CA ALA A 34 12.93 9.05 -16.22
C ALA A 34 14.20 8.31 -16.69
N TRP A 35 14.05 7.31 -17.55
CA TRP A 35 15.18 6.54 -18.07
C TRP A 35 15.85 7.24 -19.25
N GLN A 36 17.04 6.76 -19.58
CA GLN A 36 17.92 7.37 -20.60
C GLN A 36 17.25 7.44 -22.00
N TYR A 37 16.46 6.43 -22.34
CA TYR A 37 15.79 6.35 -23.64
C TYR A 37 14.27 6.23 -23.43
N PRO A 38 13.58 7.32 -23.07
CA PRO A 38 12.17 7.27 -22.69
C PRO A 38 11.26 6.65 -23.77
N GLU A 39 11.54 6.92 -25.03
CA GLU A 39 10.75 6.44 -26.17
C GLU A 39 10.85 4.91 -26.36
N PHE A 40 11.90 4.30 -25.82
CA PHE A 40 12.18 2.87 -25.93
C PHE A 40 12.12 2.17 -24.56
N THR A 41 11.51 2.80 -23.57
CA THR A 41 11.42 2.28 -22.21
C THR A 41 9.98 1.94 -21.89
N VAL A 42 9.76 0.75 -21.35
CA VAL A 42 8.46 0.33 -20.80
C VAL A 42 8.66 -0.18 -19.38
N CYS A 43 7.59 -0.11 -18.60
CA CYS A 43 7.62 -0.43 -17.18
C CYS A 43 6.50 -1.41 -16.82
N ARG A 44 6.83 -2.30 -15.89
CA ARG A 44 5.87 -3.14 -15.19
C ARG A 44 6.10 -3.00 -13.70
N ILE A 45 5.06 -2.71 -12.94
CA ILE A 45 5.07 -2.80 -11.49
C ILE A 45 4.18 -3.97 -11.11
N ALA A 46 4.73 -4.95 -10.40
CA ALA A 46 3.95 -6.04 -9.82
C ALA A 46 3.85 -5.84 -8.32
N PHE A 47 2.68 -6.06 -7.76
CA PHE A 47 2.46 -6.02 -6.32
C PHE A 47 1.33 -6.97 -5.97
N SER A 48 1.62 -7.86 -4.99
CA SER A 48 0.70 -8.95 -4.67
C SER A 48 0.43 -9.78 -5.94
N ASP A 49 -0.82 -9.99 -6.32
CA ASP A 49 -1.19 -10.79 -7.49
C ASP A 49 -1.50 -9.96 -8.74
N LYS A 50 -1.19 -8.66 -8.72
CA LYS A 50 -1.54 -7.74 -9.80
C LYS A 50 -0.31 -7.15 -10.47
N GLU A 51 -0.47 -6.81 -11.75
CA GLU A 51 0.55 -6.12 -12.53
C GLU A 51 -0.02 -4.84 -13.13
N TYR A 52 0.84 -3.81 -13.19
CA TYR A 52 0.54 -2.50 -13.74
C TYR A 52 1.58 -2.21 -14.81
N ARG A 53 1.14 -1.96 -16.02
CA ARG A 53 2.02 -1.84 -17.19
C ARG A 53 1.90 -0.48 -17.84
N SER A 54 3.02 0.04 -18.33
CA SER A 54 3.02 1.26 -19.13
C SER A 54 2.43 0.99 -20.53
N PRO A 55 1.96 2.03 -21.25
CA PRO A 55 1.48 1.86 -22.62
C PRO A 55 2.54 1.25 -23.53
N GLY A 56 2.11 0.36 -24.42
CA GLY A 56 3.01 -0.30 -25.37
C GLY A 56 3.94 -1.33 -24.74
N PHE A 57 3.61 -1.81 -23.55
CA PHE A 57 4.46 -2.76 -22.82
C PHE A 57 4.76 -4.02 -23.63
N SER A 58 6.04 -4.38 -23.63
CA SER A 58 6.52 -5.67 -24.13
C SER A 58 7.77 -6.06 -23.35
N GLU A 59 7.92 -7.33 -23.06
CA GLU A 59 9.11 -7.84 -22.40
C GLU A 59 10.28 -7.92 -23.38
N SER A 60 11.48 -7.72 -22.87
CA SER A 60 12.72 -7.91 -23.59
C SER A 60 13.78 -8.50 -22.68
N ARG A 61 14.91 -8.90 -23.24
CA ARG A 61 16.05 -9.36 -22.44
C ARG A 61 16.82 -8.22 -21.76
N TRP A 62 16.59 -6.97 -22.18
CA TRP A 62 17.26 -5.78 -21.61
C TRP A 62 16.41 -5.23 -20.47
N MET A 63 16.55 -5.88 -19.32
CA MET A 63 15.68 -5.63 -18.16
C MET A 63 16.50 -5.21 -16.94
N GLN A 64 15.92 -4.29 -16.19
CA GLN A 64 16.39 -3.89 -14.85
C GLN A 64 15.24 -4.13 -13.88
N ARG A 65 15.53 -4.83 -12.78
CA ARG A 65 14.51 -5.14 -11.75
C ARG A 65 14.93 -4.66 -10.39
N GLN A 66 13.97 -4.16 -9.64
CA GLN A 66 14.11 -3.87 -8.21
C GLN A 66 12.92 -4.45 -7.46
N SER A 67 13.20 -5.37 -6.56
CA SER A 67 12.19 -5.96 -5.69
C SER A 67 11.94 -5.10 -4.45
N PHE A 68 10.75 -5.24 -3.88
CA PHE A 68 10.39 -4.62 -2.60
C PHE A 68 9.41 -5.50 -1.85
N GLU A 69 9.30 -5.27 -0.54
CA GLU A 69 8.37 -5.99 0.33
C GLU A 69 7.77 -5.01 1.33
N SER A 70 6.46 -5.08 1.52
CA SER A 70 5.75 -4.27 2.50
C SER A 70 5.78 -4.93 3.88
N ILE A 71 5.50 -4.16 4.93
CA ILE A 71 5.54 -4.64 6.33
C ILE A 71 4.53 -5.75 6.61
N ASP A 72 3.48 -5.88 5.81
CA ASP A 72 2.49 -6.95 5.92
C ASP A 72 2.87 -8.22 5.15
N GLY A 73 4.09 -8.30 4.64
CA GLY A 73 4.64 -9.47 3.96
C GLY A 73 4.29 -9.59 2.49
N ARG A 74 3.61 -8.61 1.90
CA ARG A 74 3.33 -8.61 0.47
C ARG A 74 4.53 -8.12 -0.32
N SER A 75 4.89 -8.83 -1.37
CA SER A 75 6.05 -8.52 -2.19
C SER A 75 5.66 -7.96 -3.55
N GLY A 76 6.61 -7.27 -4.15
CA GLY A 76 6.46 -6.72 -5.48
C GLY A 76 7.80 -6.44 -6.13
N TYR A 77 7.75 -5.96 -7.35
CA TYR A 77 8.94 -5.54 -8.07
C TYR A 77 8.60 -4.47 -9.10
N ILE A 78 9.62 -3.68 -9.45
CA ILE A 78 9.58 -2.76 -10.57
C ILE A 78 10.47 -3.35 -11.64
N ASP A 79 9.96 -3.53 -12.85
CA ASP A 79 10.72 -3.94 -14.02
C ASP A 79 10.76 -2.81 -15.04
N ILE A 80 11.95 -2.47 -15.48
CA ILE A 80 12.18 -1.54 -16.57
C ILE A 80 12.80 -2.32 -17.73
N PHE A 81 12.21 -2.19 -18.89
CA PHE A 81 12.69 -2.83 -20.11
C PHE A 81 13.02 -1.79 -21.16
N TYR A 82 14.15 -1.98 -21.87
CA TYR A 82 14.37 -1.31 -23.14
C TYR A 82 13.82 -2.19 -24.26
N THR A 83 13.08 -1.59 -25.18
CA THR A 83 12.44 -2.33 -26.29
C THR A 83 13.37 -2.63 -27.44
N ARG A 84 14.61 -2.14 -27.37
CA ARG A 84 15.67 -2.41 -28.36
C ARG A 84 17.03 -2.44 -27.67
N GLU A 85 18.04 -2.95 -28.38
CA GLU A 85 19.41 -2.99 -27.89
C GLU A 85 20.06 -1.62 -27.89
N PHE A 86 20.79 -1.33 -26.82
CA PHE A 86 21.62 -0.14 -26.65
C PHE A 86 23.01 -0.54 -26.21
N VAL A 87 23.94 0.42 -26.20
CA VAL A 87 25.33 0.23 -25.78
C VAL A 87 25.37 -0.31 -24.35
N HIS A 88 26.26 -1.29 -24.09
CA HIS A 88 26.50 -1.81 -22.75
C HIS A 88 27.20 -0.76 -21.89
N LEU A 89 26.68 -0.57 -20.68
CA LEU A 89 27.14 0.36 -19.66
C LEU A 89 27.44 -0.41 -18.36
N ASP A 90 27.05 0.16 -17.21
CA ASP A 90 27.32 -0.40 -15.89
C ASP A 90 26.52 -1.69 -15.61
N GLU A 91 25.27 -1.73 -16.02
CA GLU A 91 24.35 -2.84 -15.85
C GLU A 91 23.64 -3.13 -17.18
N GLY A 92 24.28 -3.93 -18.05
CA GLY A 92 23.81 -4.08 -19.42
C GLY A 92 23.67 -2.70 -20.08
N PRO A 93 22.50 -2.34 -20.64
CA PRO A 93 22.32 -1.01 -21.25
C PRO A 93 21.95 0.08 -20.24
N PHE A 94 21.96 -0.21 -18.92
CA PHE A 94 21.52 0.69 -17.87
C PHE A 94 22.69 1.37 -17.17
N LEU A 95 22.50 2.65 -16.83
CA LEU A 95 23.44 3.45 -16.06
C LEU A 95 23.41 3.09 -14.57
N LYS A 96 24.49 3.33 -13.87
CA LYS A 96 24.57 3.20 -12.41
C LYS A 96 23.53 4.11 -11.72
N GLU A 97 23.34 5.32 -12.24
CA GLU A 97 22.34 6.26 -11.76
C GLU A 97 20.92 5.72 -11.90
N GLU A 98 20.67 4.96 -12.96
CA GLU A 98 19.36 4.31 -13.17
C GLU A 98 19.12 3.19 -12.17
N ARG A 99 20.16 2.46 -11.77
CA ARG A 99 20.07 1.49 -10.66
C ARG A 99 19.72 2.18 -9.34
N HIS A 100 20.32 3.32 -9.05
CA HIS A 100 20.00 4.11 -7.87
C HIS A 100 18.57 4.66 -7.95
N LEU A 101 18.15 5.10 -9.11
CA LEU A 101 16.80 5.61 -9.33
C LEU A 101 15.74 4.54 -9.06
N ILE A 102 15.86 3.36 -9.64
CA ILE A 102 14.87 2.29 -9.44
C ILE A 102 14.82 1.86 -7.98
N SER A 103 15.96 1.84 -7.29
CA SER A 103 16.03 1.57 -5.86
C SER A 103 15.29 2.63 -5.04
N ASN A 104 15.47 3.90 -5.35
CA ASN A 104 14.79 5.00 -4.68
C ASN A 104 13.28 4.99 -4.94
N LEU A 105 12.87 4.68 -6.16
CA LEU A 105 11.45 4.57 -6.50
C LEU A 105 10.79 3.39 -5.76
N ALA A 106 11.47 2.26 -5.67
CA ALA A 106 11.01 1.11 -4.90
C ALA A 106 10.87 1.45 -3.41
N SER A 107 11.82 2.19 -2.85
CA SER A 107 11.75 2.65 -1.45
C SER A 107 10.57 3.58 -1.21
N ALA A 108 10.28 4.48 -2.14
CA ALA A 108 9.13 5.37 -2.05
C ALA A 108 7.80 4.60 -2.06
N ILE A 109 7.68 3.61 -2.95
CA ILE A 109 6.52 2.72 -3.02
C ILE A 109 6.38 1.92 -1.71
N THR A 110 7.48 1.38 -1.20
CA THR A 110 7.48 0.63 0.07
C THR A 110 6.97 1.50 1.22
N GLY A 111 7.46 2.71 1.35
CA GLY A 111 7.00 3.67 2.37
C GLY A 111 5.51 3.96 2.27
N TYR A 112 5.02 4.15 1.05
CA TYR A 112 3.59 4.37 0.77
C TYR A 112 2.74 3.15 1.18
N LEU A 113 3.13 1.95 0.77
CA LEU A 113 2.42 0.72 1.09
C LEU A 113 2.45 0.44 2.60
N ASN A 114 3.57 0.68 3.26
CA ASN A 114 3.70 0.53 4.70
C ASN A 114 2.79 1.50 5.46
N SER A 115 2.66 2.74 5.00
CA SER A 115 1.73 3.71 5.57
C SER A 115 0.28 3.26 5.45
N LEU A 116 -0.10 2.69 4.31
CA LEU A 116 -1.45 2.15 4.12
C LEU A 116 -1.70 0.95 5.03
N ALA A 117 -0.75 0.03 5.12
CA ALA A 117 -0.85 -1.16 5.99
C ALA A 117 -0.98 -0.75 7.47
N ALA A 118 -0.22 0.24 7.92
CA ALA A 118 -0.29 0.78 9.27
C ALA A 118 -1.65 1.40 9.56
N ARG A 119 -2.21 2.18 8.62
CA ARG A 119 -3.54 2.79 8.75
C ARG A 119 -4.65 1.74 8.85
N GLU A 120 -4.57 0.69 8.03
CA GLU A 120 -5.51 -0.43 8.08
C GLU A 120 -5.47 -1.15 9.43
N LEU A 121 -4.27 -1.40 9.94
CA LEU A 121 -4.08 -2.03 11.25
C LEU A 121 -4.66 -1.18 12.37
N LEU A 122 -4.45 0.14 12.35
CA LEU A 122 -5.01 1.07 13.32
C LEU A 122 -6.54 1.12 13.26
N LYS A 123 -7.12 1.11 12.07
CA LYS A 123 -8.59 1.06 11.90
C LYS A 123 -9.17 -0.21 12.50
N LYS A 124 -8.58 -1.37 12.24
CA LYS A 124 -9.00 -2.66 12.81
C LYS A 124 -8.92 -2.64 14.34
N LYS A 125 -7.83 -2.11 14.90
CA LYS A 125 -7.64 -1.99 16.34
C LYS A 125 -8.67 -1.07 16.99
N ARG A 126 -8.95 0.09 16.40
CA ARG A 126 -9.97 1.04 16.89
C ARG A 126 -11.37 0.44 16.83
N SER A 127 -11.71 -0.28 15.78
CA SER A 127 -13.01 -0.97 15.65
C SER A 127 -13.17 -2.06 16.71
N ALA A 128 -12.13 -2.85 16.97
CA ALA A 128 -12.14 -3.88 18.01
C ALA A 128 -12.31 -3.26 19.42
N GLU A 129 -11.63 -2.19 19.73
CA GLU A 129 -11.78 -1.47 21.01
C GLU A 129 -13.18 -0.89 21.18
N LYS A 130 -13.73 -0.28 20.13
CA LYS A 130 -15.09 0.26 20.12
C LYS A 130 -16.13 -0.81 20.35
N ASN A 131 -16.00 -1.97 19.74
CA ASN A 131 -16.89 -3.12 19.93
C ASN A 131 -16.81 -3.67 21.35
N ARG A 132 -15.61 -3.83 21.92
CA ARG A 132 -15.42 -4.26 23.31
C ARG A 132 -16.07 -3.29 24.30
N THR A 133 -15.93 -2.00 24.13
CA THR A 133 -16.55 -0.98 24.96
C THR A 133 -18.08 -1.08 24.89
N SER A 134 -18.64 -1.25 23.71
CA SER A 134 -20.09 -1.41 23.52
C SER A 134 -20.62 -2.65 24.19
N GLU A 135 -19.93 -3.79 24.08
CA GLU A 135 -20.29 -5.04 24.75
C GLU A 135 -20.26 -4.90 26.27
N SER A 136 -19.21 -4.31 26.83
CA SER A 136 -19.08 -4.05 28.26
C SER A 136 -20.21 -3.17 28.79
N GLN A 137 -20.59 -2.13 28.06
CA GLN A 137 -21.71 -1.26 28.44
C GLN A 137 -23.04 -2.00 28.42
N ARG A 138 -23.28 -2.89 27.44
CA ARG A 138 -24.49 -3.74 27.37
C ARG A 138 -24.57 -4.69 28.55
N GLU A 139 -23.49 -5.35 28.92
CA GLU A 139 -23.42 -6.26 30.06
C GLU A 139 -23.75 -5.56 31.37
N VAL A 140 -23.21 -4.36 31.60
CA VAL A 140 -23.51 -3.54 32.79
C VAL A 140 -24.98 -3.16 32.84
N GLN A 141 -25.59 -2.78 31.74
CA GLN A 141 -27.02 -2.43 31.70
C GLN A 141 -27.92 -3.63 32.02
N ILE A 142 -27.62 -4.81 31.48
CA ILE A 142 -28.35 -6.03 31.74
C ILE A 142 -28.27 -6.41 33.23
N SER A 143 -27.08 -6.36 33.82
CA SER A 143 -26.88 -6.63 35.26
C SER A 143 -27.67 -5.67 36.14
N GLY A 144 -27.71 -4.39 35.81
CA GLY A 144 -28.50 -3.38 36.53
C GLY A 144 -30.00 -3.65 36.48
N LYS A 145 -30.52 -4.00 35.33
CA LYS A 145 -31.94 -4.39 35.17
C LYS A 145 -32.31 -5.64 35.98
N GLN A 146 -31.47 -6.65 36.00
CA GLN A 146 -31.67 -7.86 36.78
C GLN A 146 -31.71 -7.58 38.30
N LEU A 147 -30.79 -6.75 38.77
CA LEU A 147 -30.75 -6.32 40.18
C LEU A 147 -32.04 -5.58 40.57
N LEU A 148 -32.51 -4.66 39.75
CA LEU A 148 -33.73 -3.90 39.97
C LEU A 148 -34.94 -4.81 40.02
N GLN A 149 -35.01 -5.77 39.15
CA GLN A 149 -36.13 -6.74 39.06
C GLN A 149 -36.19 -7.65 40.31
N ARG A 150 -35.02 -8.08 40.80
CA ARG A 150 -34.94 -8.84 42.09
C ARG A 150 -35.40 -8.01 43.28
N PHE A 151 -35.05 -6.75 43.33
CA PHE A 151 -35.48 -5.83 44.37
C PHE A 151 -36.99 -5.61 44.36
N LEU A 152 -37.61 -5.43 43.21
CA LEU A 152 -39.06 -5.29 43.03
C LEU A 152 -39.81 -6.56 43.46
N ASN A 153 -39.32 -7.72 43.07
CA ASN A 153 -39.91 -9.00 43.42
C ASN A 153 -39.87 -9.24 44.94
N LYS A 154 -38.80 -8.88 45.60
CA LYS A 154 -38.63 -8.99 47.04
C LYS A 154 -39.63 -8.09 47.80
N ASN A 155 -39.85 -6.87 47.36
CA ASN A 155 -40.80 -5.94 47.94
C ASN A 155 -42.25 -6.39 47.74
N ASN A 156 -42.56 -7.00 46.63
CA ASN A 156 -43.90 -7.57 46.40
C ASN A 156 -44.20 -8.80 47.31
N TYR A 157 -43.18 -9.55 47.66
CA TYR A 157 -43.31 -10.70 48.57
C TYR A 157 -43.57 -10.27 50.01
N ASP A 158 -42.97 -9.15 50.44
CA ASP A 158 -43.17 -8.61 51.80
C ASP A 158 -44.53 -7.92 51.99
N ARG A 159 -45.28 -7.62 50.91
CA ARG A 159 -46.62 -7.00 51.00
C ARG A 159 -47.75 -8.00 51.14
N ASP A 160 -47.53 -9.28 50.85
CA ASP A 160 -48.56 -10.35 50.97
C ASP A 160 -48.53 -11.06 52.34
N VAL A 161 -47.76 -10.50 53.28
CA VAL A 161 -47.73 -10.93 54.69
C VAL A 161 -48.44 -9.87 55.51
#